data_8e087365833484541fb27a4ad8b6e18c
#
_entry.id   8e087365833484541fb27a4ad8b6e18c
#
_cell.length_a   1.000
_cell.length_b   1.000
_cell.length_c   1.000
_cell.angle_alpha   90.00
_cell.angle_beta   90.00
_cell.angle_gamma   90.00
#
_symmetry.space_group_name_H-M   'P 1'
#
loop_
_entity.id
_entity.type
_entity.pdbx_description
1 polymer ?
#
loop_
_entity_poly.entity_id
_entity_poly.type
_entity_poly.pdbx_seq_one_letter_code
_entity_poly.pdbx_strand_id
1 'polypeptide(L)'
;MHGLGVSTEKINDRIDFCDYLSVAQIFLKDNFLLTRPLSFSDIKPRLLGHWGSCPGINIAYANIKARFPVADFILGPGHGFPALQANLFYDGDLYEHYPDATPNLHGIEYICKNFSWPYGFPSHSSPATPGVIAEGGELGYSLATAYGMALGRPERTVAVLIGDGELETATALASLNLNKILNSEHNGWVIPILHLNGYKISAPTLYGRSSERELLQIFRGFGFDPIIVDGTRTDDFQLALANITRRTFIIMKTPKGYGGPKELDGLKIEGNCASHQVPLPNAKTDEDQLRMLEEWMKSYNFKELYDEFTKRGWAPRCREIFYR
;
A
#
# COMPACT_ATOMS: atom_id res chain seq x y z
N MET A 1 -15.74 27.28 2.35
CA MET A 1 -14.51 27.49 1.57
C MET A 1 -13.37 26.82 2.29
N HIS A 2 -13.01 25.60 1.90
CA HIS A 2 -11.83 24.91 2.41
C HIS A 2 -10.95 24.57 1.21
N GLY A 3 -10.19 25.57 0.79
CA GLY A 3 -9.13 25.38 -0.15
C GLY A 3 -7.90 24.83 0.54
N LEU A 4 -7.13 24.11 -0.25
CA LEU A 4 -5.82 23.52 -0.05
C LEU A 4 -5.86 22.04 0.33
N GLY A 5 -6.62 21.24 -0.41
CA GLY A 5 -6.30 19.83 -0.57
C GLY A 5 -4.96 19.68 -1.31
N VAL A 6 -4.22 18.63 -1.01
CA VAL A 6 -3.04 18.25 -1.78
C VAL A 6 -3.46 18.08 -3.24
N SER A 7 -2.71 18.63 -4.20
CA SER A 7 -3.04 18.49 -5.62
C SER A 7 -2.92 17.04 -6.06
N THR A 8 -3.71 16.65 -7.05
CA THR A 8 -3.67 15.31 -7.67
C THR A 8 -2.25 14.96 -8.13
N GLU A 9 -1.54 15.92 -8.72
CA GLU A 9 -0.16 15.76 -9.15
C GLU A 9 0.75 15.31 -7.99
N LYS A 10 0.70 16.01 -6.84
CA LYS A 10 1.50 15.64 -5.66
C LYS A 10 1.12 14.29 -5.06
N ILE A 11 -0.15 13.88 -5.20
CA ILE A 11 -0.57 12.54 -4.77
C ILE A 11 0.03 11.50 -5.71
N ASN A 12 0.02 11.74 -7.02
CA ASN A 12 0.61 10.86 -8.02
C ASN A 12 2.13 10.77 -7.85
N ASP A 13 2.82 11.89 -7.66
CA ASP A 13 4.27 11.92 -7.37
C ASP A 13 4.63 11.05 -6.15
N ARG A 14 3.80 11.11 -5.11
CA ARG A 14 3.98 10.25 -3.94
C ARG A 14 3.76 8.79 -4.28
N ILE A 15 2.73 8.45 -5.06
CA ILE A 15 2.45 7.08 -5.49
C ILE A 15 3.65 6.54 -6.26
N ASP A 16 4.12 7.28 -7.26
CA ASP A 16 5.24 6.88 -8.10
C ASP A 16 6.54 6.73 -7.30
N PHE A 17 6.80 7.64 -6.35
CA PHE A 17 7.93 7.55 -5.44
C PHE A 17 7.87 6.26 -4.60
N CYS A 18 6.71 5.94 -4.02
CA CYS A 18 6.54 4.76 -3.19
C CYS A 18 6.50 3.46 -4.02
N ASP A 19 5.98 3.50 -5.24
CA ASP A 19 6.03 2.38 -6.17
C ASP A 19 7.47 2.06 -6.57
N TYR A 20 8.25 3.08 -6.95
CA TYR A 20 9.67 2.91 -7.20
C TYR A 20 10.41 2.29 -6.01
N LEU A 21 10.20 2.82 -4.81
CA LEU A 21 10.85 2.26 -3.61
C LEU A 21 10.37 0.83 -3.30
N SER A 22 9.13 0.50 -3.61
CA SER A 22 8.63 -0.87 -3.47
C SER A 22 9.38 -1.83 -4.40
N VAL A 23 9.61 -1.43 -5.66
CA VAL A 23 10.42 -2.19 -6.62
C VAL A 23 11.88 -2.28 -6.15
N ALA A 24 12.48 -1.15 -5.75
CA ALA A 24 13.86 -1.11 -5.28
C ALA A 24 14.09 -2.05 -4.08
N GLN A 25 13.16 -2.08 -3.11
CA GLN A 25 13.22 -3.00 -1.97
C GLN A 25 13.20 -4.48 -2.39
N ILE A 26 12.45 -4.82 -3.43
CA ILE A 26 12.34 -6.20 -3.93
C ILE A 26 13.61 -6.61 -4.68
N PHE A 27 14.15 -5.73 -5.51
CA PHE A 27 15.16 -6.10 -6.50
C PHE A 27 16.58 -5.61 -6.18
N LEU A 28 16.74 -4.37 -5.68
CA LEU A 28 18.04 -3.72 -5.66
C LEU A 28 18.83 -3.91 -4.35
N LYS A 29 20.13 -4.06 -4.49
CA LYS A 29 21.11 -3.94 -3.39
C LYS A 29 22.09 -2.79 -3.62
N ASP A 30 22.13 -2.19 -4.83
CA ASP A 30 22.96 -1.05 -5.19
C ASP A 30 22.31 -0.24 -6.33
N ASN A 31 22.90 0.92 -6.70
CA ASN A 31 22.46 1.79 -7.80
C ASN A 31 20.99 2.26 -7.67
N PHE A 32 20.56 2.60 -6.46
CA PHE A 32 19.17 2.93 -6.12
C PHE A 32 18.59 4.15 -6.86
N LEU A 33 19.42 5.02 -7.43
CA LEU A 33 18.98 6.17 -8.23
C LEU A 33 19.17 5.96 -9.74
N LEU A 34 19.51 4.74 -10.18
CA LEU A 34 19.79 4.40 -11.58
C LEU A 34 20.75 5.40 -12.26
N THR A 35 21.82 5.79 -11.57
CA THR A 35 22.83 6.73 -12.07
C THR A 35 23.69 6.14 -13.20
N ARG A 36 23.62 4.85 -13.40
CA ARG A 36 24.20 4.06 -14.48
C ARG A 36 23.23 2.94 -14.88
N PRO A 37 23.41 2.29 -16.03
CA PRO A 37 22.66 1.09 -16.37
C PRO A 37 22.76 0.03 -15.28
N LEU A 38 21.67 -0.73 -15.07
CA LEU A 38 21.66 -1.85 -14.14
C LEU A 38 22.59 -2.96 -14.62
N SER A 39 23.22 -3.61 -13.67
CA SER A 39 24.01 -4.82 -13.85
C SER A 39 23.55 -5.90 -12.90
N PHE A 40 23.86 -7.16 -13.16
CA PHE A 40 23.54 -8.27 -12.25
C PHE A 40 24.09 -8.07 -10.84
N SER A 41 25.19 -7.31 -10.72
CA SER A 41 25.77 -6.97 -9.42
C SER A 41 24.90 -6.03 -8.59
N ASP A 42 23.95 -5.32 -9.18
CA ASP A 42 23.04 -4.42 -8.48
C ASP A 42 21.81 -5.15 -7.92
N ILE A 43 21.58 -6.36 -8.38
CA ILE A 43 20.40 -7.16 -8.03
C ILE A 43 20.68 -8.00 -6.79
N LYS A 44 19.72 -8.07 -5.88
CA LYS A 44 19.79 -8.90 -4.66
C LYS A 44 20.07 -10.37 -4.99
N PRO A 45 20.81 -11.08 -4.13
CA PRO A 45 21.06 -12.52 -4.32
C PRO A 45 19.78 -13.36 -4.19
N ARG A 46 18.81 -12.87 -3.43
CA ARG A 46 17.49 -13.48 -3.22
C ARG A 46 16.43 -12.40 -3.43
N LEU A 47 15.60 -12.58 -4.46
CA LEU A 47 14.44 -11.72 -4.71
C LEU A 47 13.28 -12.19 -3.85
N LEU A 48 12.73 -11.28 -3.07
CA LEU A 48 11.55 -11.54 -2.24
C LEU A 48 10.70 -10.28 -2.13
N GLY A 49 9.40 -10.46 -2.21
CA GLY A 49 8.40 -9.41 -2.10
C GLY A 49 7.16 -9.73 -2.91
N HIS A 50 6.12 -8.92 -2.76
CA HIS A 50 4.82 -9.15 -3.37
C HIS A 50 4.37 -7.89 -4.10
N TRP A 51 4.90 -7.69 -5.31
CA TRP A 51 4.57 -6.53 -6.14
C TRP A 51 3.08 -6.40 -6.42
N GLY A 52 2.39 -7.53 -6.64
CA GLY A 52 1.01 -7.54 -7.09
C GLY A 52 0.02 -6.70 -6.26
N SER A 53 0.31 -6.49 -4.99
CA SER A 53 -0.53 -5.69 -4.08
C SER A 53 0.06 -4.29 -3.82
N CYS A 54 1.35 -4.06 -4.06
CA CYS A 54 2.03 -2.82 -3.69
C CYS A 54 1.41 -1.57 -4.33
N PRO A 55 1.11 -1.53 -5.65
CA PRO A 55 0.57 -0.32 -6.26
C PRO A 55 -0.77 0.11 -5.64
N GLY A 56 -1.69 -0.84 -5.44
CA GLY A 56 -2.97 -0.53 -4.81
C GLY A 56 -2.84 -0.06 -3.35
N ILE A 57 -1.84 -0.56 -2.62
CA ILE A 57 -1.54 -0.09 -1.26
C ILE A 57 -1.02 1.35 -1.31
N ASN A 58 -0.08 1.66 -2.22
CA ASN A 58 0.46 3.01 -2.39
C ASN A 58 -0.63 4.01 -2.80
N ILE A 59 -1.50 3.62 -3.75
CA ILE A 59 -2.67 4.41 -4.16
C ILE A 59 -3.59 4.70 -2.97
N ALA A 60 -4.01 3.66 -2.24
CA ALA A 60 -4.91 3.83 -1.11
C ALA A 60 -4.28 4.71 -0.01
N TYR A 61 -3.03 4.42 0.36
CA TYR A 61 -2.33 5.16 1.41
C TYR A 61 -2.16 6.64 1.05
N ALA A 62 -1.66 6.95 -0.14
CA ALA A 62 -1.42 8.32 -0.58
C ALA A 62 -2.72 9.13 -0.62
N ASN A 63 -3.79 8.57 -1.17
CA ASN A 63 -5.10 9.22 -1.25
C ASN A 63 -5.71 9.46 0.14
N ILE A 64 -5.66 8.47 1.04
CA ILE A 64 -6.15 8.61 2.41
C ILE A 64 -5.36 9.68 3.15
N LYS A 65 -4.02 9.65 3.09
CA LYS A 65 -3.20 10.64 3.81
C LYS A 65 -3.32 12.05 3.26
N ALA A 66 -3.60 12.21 1.98
CA ALA A 66 -3.89 13.52 1.39
C ALA A 66 -5.18 14.13 1.93
N ARG A 67 -6.21 13.31 2.20
CA ARG A 67 -7.52 13.77 2.69
C ARG A 67 -7.64 13.74 4.21
N PHE A 68 -7.02 12.75 4.85
CA PHE A 68 -7.05 12.49 6.30
C PHE A 68 -5.61 12.32 6.83
N PRO A 69 -4.83 13.41 6.95
CA PRO A 69 -3.38 13.32 7.26
C PRO A 69 -3.06 12.61 8.57
N VAL A 70 -3.98 12.70 9.55
CA VAL A 70 -3.80 12.13 10.90
C VAL A 70 -4.47 10.77 11.06
N ALA A 71 -5.12 10.24 10.02
CA ALA A 71 -5.76 8.93 10.10
C ALA A 71 -4.72 7.82 10.33
N ASP A 72 -5.04 6.87 11.19
CA ASP A 72 -4.32 5.61 11.26
C ASP A 72 -4.58 4.82 9.98
N PHE A 73 -3.59 4.07 9.52
CA PHE A 73 -3.73 3.21 8.34
C PHE A 73 -3.40 1.77 8.70
N ILE A 74 -4.36 0.88 8.55
CA ILE A 74 -4.18 -0.56 8.76
C ILE A 74 -4.06 -1.26 7.43
N LEU A 75 -2.99 -2.02 7.27
CA LEU A 75 -2.74 -2.86 6.10
C LEU A 75 -3.19 -4.29 6.37
N GLY A 76 -4.25 -4.74 5.68
CA GLY A 76 -4.72 -6.12 5.72
C GLY A 76 -3.82 -7.08 4.93
N PRO A 77 -3.57 -6.83 3.63
CA PRO A 77 -2.67 -7.67 2.84
C PRO A 77 -1.19 -7.43 3.19
N GLY A 78 -0.79 -7.89 4.39
CA GLY A 78 0.51 -7.60 4.98
C GLY A 78 1.74 -8.05 4.17
N HIS A 79 1.56 -8.96 3.21
CA HIS A 79 2.58 -9.32 2.24
C HIS A 79 2.98 -8.15 1.32
N GLY A 80 2.15 -7.11 1.18
CA GLY A 80 2.47 -5.85 0.50
C GLY A 80 3.32 -4.89 1.36
N PHE A 81 4.04 -5.39 2.35
CA PHE A 81 4.87 -4.58 3.25
C PHE A 81 5.88 -3.65 2.56
N PRO A 82 6.49 -3.98 1.39
CA PRO A 82 7.33 -3.02 0.68
C PRO A 82 6.65 -1.67 0.43
N ALA A 83 5.37 -1.68 0.10
CA ALA A 83 4.60 -0.46 -0.11
C ALA A 83 4.34 0.29 1.20
N LEU A 84 3.95 -0.41 2.27
CA LEU A 84 3.77 0.22 3.57
C LEU A 84 5.09 0.82 4.07
N GLN A 85 6.21 0.09 3.97
CA GLN A 85 7.53 0.57 4.36
C GLN A 85 7.96 1.80 3.56
N ALA A 86 7.70 1.83 2.24
CA ALA A 86 7.97 2.98 1.40
C ALA A 86 7.17 4.22 1.85
N ASN A 87 5.90 4.04 2.20
CA ASN A 87 5.06 5.13 2.72
C ASN A 87 5.47 5.61 4.11
N LEU A 88 5.85 4.71 5.02
CA LEU A 88 6.38 5.08 6.34
C LEU A 88 7.72 5.82 6.23
N PHE A 89 8.55 5.43 5.25
CA PHE A 89 9.76 6.17 4.91
C PHE A 89 9.43 7.57 4.37
N TYR A 90 8.50 7.67 3.42
CA TYR A 90 8.10 8.94 2.81
C TYR A 90 7.51 9.92 3.82
N ASP A 91 6.74 9.45 4.79
CA ASP A 91 6.15 10.25 5.88
C ASP A 91 7.15 10.55 7.01
N GLY A 92 8.26 9.80 7.06
CA GLY A 92 9.28 9.95 8.09
C GLY A 92 9.03 9.16 9.35
N ASP A 93 7.96 8.41 9.41
CA ASP A 93 7.64 7.58 10.59
C ASP A 93 8.75 6.56 10.90
N LEU A 94 9.44 6.04 9.86
CA LEU A 94 10.56 5.12 10.08
C LEU A 94 11.76 5.77 10.77
N TYR A 95 12.08 7.01 10.45
CA TYR A 95 13.22 7.71 11.02
C TYR A 95 13.10 7.93 12.53
N GLU A 96 11.89 8.08 13.04
CA GLU A 96 11.66 8.22 14.48
C GLU A 96 12.18 7.00 15.28
N HIS A 97 12.23 5.84 14.62
CA HIS A 97 12.62 4.57 15.26
C HIS A 97 13.94 3.99 14.70
N TYR A 98 14.27 4.34 13.48
CA TYR A 98 15.45 3.87 12.76
C TYR A 98 16.25 5.08 12.26
N PRO A 99 17.25 5.55 13.03
CA PRO A 99 18.02 6.76 12.68
C PRO A 99 18.72 6.71 11.32
N ASP A 100 18.96 5.49 10.79
CA ASP A 100 19.54 5.31 9.47
C ASP A 100 18.53 5.49 8.33
N ALA A 101 17.22 5.47 8.61
CA ALA A 101 16.17 5.72 7.63
C ALA A 101 16.00 7.22 7.32
N THR A 102 17.11 7.93 7.13
CA THR A 102 17.16 9.37 6.84
C THR A 102 16.48 9.70 5.50
N PRO A 103 15.87 10.91 5.32
CA PRO A 103 15.16 11.30 4.10
C PRO A 103 16.12 11.68 2.97
N ASN A 104 17.03 10.81 2.63
CA ASN A 104 18.03 10.96 1.58
C ASN A 104 18.46 9.59 1.03
N LEU A 105 19.49 9.56 0.18
CA LEU A 105 19.97 8.32 -0.43
C LEU A 105 20.41 7.28 0.62
N HIS A 106 21.03 7.70 1.71
CA HIS A 106 21.43 6.78 2.78
C HIS A 106 20.21 6.01 3.35
N GLY A 107 19.11 6.71 3.62
CA GLY A 107 17.89 6.05 4.10
C GLY A 107 17.25 5.15 3.06
N ILE A 108 17.26 5.53 1.78
CA ILE A 108 16.79 4.65 0.69
C ILE A 108 17.64 3.37 0.66
N GLU A 109 18.95 3.50 0.71
CA GLU A 109 19.86 2.36 0.77
C GLU A 109 19.55 1.47 1.99
N TYR A 110 19.37 2.11 3.16
CA TYR A 110 19.08 1.41 4.40
C TYR A 110 17.82 0.57 4.30
N ILE A 111 16.68 1.14 3.88
CA ILE A 111 15.42 0.38 3.79
C ILE A 111 15.49 -0.70 2.72
N CYS A 112 16.09 -0.42 1.55
CA CYS A 112 16.18 -1.38 0.47
C CYS A 112 17.11 -2.55 0.82
N LYS A 113 18.29 -2.30 1.37
CA LYS A 113 19.26 -3.34 1.74
C LYS A 113 18.74 -4.23 2.86
N ASN A 114 17.99 -3.67 3.81
CA ASN A 114 17.49 -4.38 4.98
C ASN A 114 16.11 -5.02 4.80
N PHE A 115 15.39 -4.73 3.72
CA PHE A 115 14.09 -5.36 3.45
C PHE A 115 14.25 -6.86 3.24
N SER A 116 13.51 -7.65 4.00
CA SER A 116 13.52 -9.13 3.97
C SER A 116 14.94 -9.73 4.12
N TRP A 117 15.76 -9.10 4.97
CA TRP A 117 17.12 -9.53 5.27
C TRP A 117 17.25 -9.95 6.74
N PRO A 118 18.11 -10.92 7.09
CA PRO A 118 18.35 -11.29 8.48
C PRO A 118 18.71 -10.07 9.34
N TYR A 119 18.03 -9.93 10.48
CA TYR A 119 18.13 -8.79 11.40
C TYR A 119 17.69 -7.43 10.83
N GLY A 120 17.14 -7.42 9.62
CA GLY A 120 16.55 -6.26 8.99
C GLY A 120 15.02 -6.21 9.15
N PHE A 121 14.34 -5.62 8.16
CA PHE A 121 12.89 -5.56 8.15
C PHE A 121 12.27 -6.91 7.73
N PRO A 122 11.08 -7.26 8.24
CA PRO A 122 10.37 -8.46 7.82
C PRO A 122 9.88 -8.34 6.36
N SER A 123 9.50 -9.47 5.76
CA SER A 123 8.89 -9.48 4.43
C SER A 123 7.40 -9.15 4.43
N HIS A 124 6.74 -9.25 5.59
CA HIS A 124 5.33 -8.98 5.83
C HIS A 124 5.20 -7.94 6.94
N SER A 125 4.08 -7.22 6.96
CA SER A 125 3.81 -6.28 8.05
C SER A 125 3.78 -7.00 9.40
N SER A 126 4.42 -6.41 10.39
CA SER A 126 4.45 -6.95 11.76
C SER A 126 4.58 -5.80 12.77
N PRO A 127 3.88 -5.84 13.89
CA PRO A 127 4.01 -4.86 14.97
C PRO A 127 5.42 -4.79 15.59
N ALA A 128 6.29 -5.77 15.30
CA ALA A 128 7.70 -5.69 15.64
C ALA A 128 8.45 -4.58 14.86
N THR A 129 7.88 -4.13 13.73
CA THR A 129 8.36 -2.94 13.02
C THR A 129 7.63 -1.72 13.55
N PRO A 130 8.30 -0.76 14.20
CA PRO A 130 7.69 0.47 14.68
C PRO A 130 6.90 1.19 13.57
N GLY A 131 5.73 1.72 13.94
CA GLY A 131 4.79 2.33 12.98
C GLY A 131 3.80 1.36 12.33
N VAL A 132 4.01 0.05 12.45
CA VAL A 132 3.08 -0.98 11.96
C VAL A 132 2.11 -1.41 13.07
N ILE A 133 0.81 -1.35 12.80
CA ILE A 133 -0.24 -1.59 13.79
C ILE A 133 -0.63 -3.07 13.86
N ALA A 134 -0.80 -3.70 12.70
CA ALA A 134 -1.38 -5.03 12.60
C ALA A 134 -0.38 -6.06 12.05
N GLU A 135 -0.47 -7.28 12.57
CA GLU A 135 0.21 -8.44 12.00
C GLU A 135 -0.42 -8.77 10.63
N GLY A 136 0.42 -8.91 9.61
CA GLY A 136 -0.03 -9.13 8.24
C GLY A 136 0.27 -10.52 7.68
N GLY A 137 0.80 -11.42 8.50
CA GLY A 137 1.02 -12.82 8.13
C GLY A 137 -0.27 -13.63 8.13
N GLU A 138 -1.17 -13.34 9.07
CA GLU A 138 -2.51 -13.92 9.14
C GLU A 138 -3.54 -12.96 8.56
N LEU A 139 -4.29 -13.41 7.56
CA LEU A 139 -5.32 -12.60 6.90
C LEU A 139 -6.66 -12.66 7.63
N GLY A 140 -7.43 -11.55 7.54
CA GLY A 140 -8.82 -11.49 7.99
C GLY A 140 -9.05 -10.71 9.28
N TYR A 141 -8.03 -10.22 9.95
CA TYR A 141 -8.15 -9.51 11.23
C TYR A 141 -8.13 -7.99 11.11
N SER A 142 -7.68 -7.45 9.97
CA SER A 142 -7.45 -6.01 9.78
C SER A 142 -8.69 -5.18 10.09
N LEU A 143 -9.85 -5.60 9.59
CA LEU A 143 -11.12 -4.88 9.79
C LEU A 143 -11.57 -4.90 11.26
N ALA A 144 -11.45 -6.06 11.94
CA ALA A 144 -11.75 -6.15 13.37
C ALA A 144 -10.83 -5.26 14.20
N THR A 145 -9.54 -5.24 13.87
CA THR A 145 -8.54 -4.36 14.51
C THR A 145 -8.91 -2.89 14.33
N ALA A 146 -9.32 -2.48 13.12
CA ALA A 146 -9.75 -1.11 12.85
C ALA A 146 -10.95 -0.70 13.71
N TYR A 147 -11.96 -1.56 13.82
CA TYR A 147 -13.11 -1.30 14.68
C TYR A 147 -12.72 -1.25 16.16
N GLY A 148 -11.85 -2.16 16.62
CA GLY A 148 -11.33 -2.15 17.98
C GLY A 148 -10.59 -0.86 18.32
N MET A 149 -9.78 -0.33 17.38
CA MET A 149 -9.07 0.94 17.55
C MET A 149 -10.00 2.16 17.63
N ALA A 150 -11.13 2.11 16.95
CA ALA A 150 -12.13 3.18 16.95
C ALA A 150 -13.04 3.16 18.18
N LEU A 151 -13.16 2.03 18.90
CA LEU A 151 -14.03 1.92 20.07
C LEU A 151 -13.55 2.86 21.19
N GLY A 152 -14.49 3.69 21.71
CA GLY A 152 -14.21 4.62 22.81
C GLY A 152 -13.23 5.74 22.46
N ARG A 153 -13.01 6.01 21.18
CA ARG A 153 -12.05 7.00 20.69
C ARG A 153 -12.69 7.91 19.60
N PRO A 154 -13.64 8.80 19.97
CA PRO A 154 -14.42 9.59 19.01
C PRO A 154 -13.57 10.49 18.10
N GLU A 155 -12.39 10.87 18.55
CA GLU A 155 -11.42 11.67 17.80
C GLU A 155 -10.67 10.88 16.72
N ARG A 156 -10.69 9.55 16.80
CA ARG A 156 -9.85 8.69 15.95
C ARG A 156 -10.50 8.39 14.61
N THR A 157 -9.72 8.53 13.55
CA THR A 157 -10.08 8.05 12.20
C THR A 157 -9.12 6.93 11.82
N VAL A 158 -9.66 5.78 11.43
CA VAL A 158 -8.90 4.59 11.07
C VAL A 158 -9.28 4.17 9.66
N ALA A 159 -8.38 4.31 8.72
CA ALA A 159 -8.51 3.71 7.39
C ALA A 159 -7.98 2.28 7.42
N VAL A 160 -8.69 1.35 6.83
CA VAL A 160 -8.26 -0.05 6.74
C VAL A 160 -8.37 -0.53 5.31
N LEU A 161 -7.24 -1.00 4.76
CA LEU A 161 -7.19 -1.61 3.44
C LEU A 161 -7.30 -3.13 3.60
N ILE A 162 -8.35 -3.70 3.01
CA ILE A 162 -8.66 -5.12 3.05
C ILE A 162 -8.40 -5.70 1.66
N GLY A 163 -7.60 -6.76 1.55
CA GLY A 163 -7.45 -7.47 0.28
C GLY A 163 -8.71 -8.26 -0.08
N ASP A 164 -9.01 -8.38 -1.38
CA ASP A 164 -10.16 -9.16 -1.84
C ASP A 164 -10.04 -10.65 -1.51
N GLY A 165 -8.82 -11.21 -1.52
CA GLY A 165 -8.56 -12.57 -1.02
C GLY A 165 -8.65 -12.68 0.50
N GLU A 166 -8.27 -11.63 1.25
CA GLU A 166 -8.44 -11.57 2.70
C GLU A 166 -9.92 -11.56 3.09
N LEU A 167 -10.75 -10.83 2.35
CA LEU A 167 -12.17 -10.73 2.64
C LEU A 167 -12.92 -12.08 2.48
N GLU A 168 -12.33 -13.08 1.84
CA GLU A 168 -12.88 -14.44 1.78
C GLU A 168 -12.76 -15.21 3.10
N THR A 169 -11.99 -14.70 4.08
CA THR A 169 -11.85 -15.37 5.39
C THR A 169 -13.08 -15.16 6.27
N ALA A 170 -13.36 -16.15 7.11
CA ALA A 170 -14.51 -16.10 8.02
C ALA A 170 -14.46 -14.90 8.98
N THR A 171 -13.26 -14.57 9.48
CA THR A 171 -13.05 -13.45 10.41
C THR A 171 -13.29 -12.10 9.75
N ALA A 172 -12.81 -11.89 8.52
CA ALA A 172 -13.07 -10.66 7.77
C ALA A 172 -14.57 -10.47 7.49
N LEU A 173 -15.25 -11.53 7.04
CA LEU A 173 -16.69 -11.51 6.80
C LEU A 173 -17.50 -11.22 8.07
N ALA A 174 -17.15 -11.86 9.18
CA ALA A 174 -17.80 -11.59 10.46
C ALA A 174 -17.61 -10.13 10.89
N SER A 175 -16.42 -9.57 10.64
CA SER A 175 -16.05 -8.21 11.02
C SER A 175 -16.83 -7.13 10.27
N LEU A 176 -17.42 -7.43 9.10
CA LEU A 176 -18.30 -6.50 8.39
C LEU A 176 -19.54 -6.09 9.22
N ASN A 177 -19.94 -6.90 10.20
CA ASN A 177 -21.07 -6.56 11.11
C ASN A 177 -20.69 -5.59 12.21
N LEU A 178 -19.39 -5.36 12.45
CA LEU A 178 -18.92 -4.50 13.55
C LEU A 178 -19.27 -3.01 13.31
N ASN A 179 -19.58 -2.62 12.07
CA ASN A 179 -20.08 -1.28 11.77
C ASN A 179 -21.36 -0.93 12.56
N LYS A 180 -22.13 -1.95 12.99
CA LYS A 180 -23.38 -1.79 13.73
C LYS A 180 -23.16 -1.47 15.22
N ILE A 181 -21.94 -1.70 15.74
CA ILE A 181 -21.60 -1.42 17.14
C ILE A 181 -21.04 -0.02 17.33
N LEU A 182 -20.52 0.62 16.28
CA LEU A 182 -19.96 1.96 16.41
C LEU A 182 -21.06 3.02 16.49
N ASN A 183 -21.05 3.76 17.59
CA ASN A 183 -21.87 4.94 17.78
C ASN A 183 -21.03 6.19 17.48
N SER A 184 -21.55 7.08 16.62
CA SER A 184 -20.84 8.28 16.18
C SER A 184 -20.52 9.29 17.30
N GLU A 185 -21.23 9.21 18.42
CA GLU A 185 -21.02 10.11 19.56
C GLU A 185 -19.85 9.68 20.45
N HIS A 186 -19.59 8.35 20.52
CA HIS A 186 -18.65 7.78 21.49
C HIS A 186 -17.49 7.04 20.84
N ASN A 187 -17.53 6.83 19.52
CA ASN A 187 -16.56 6.03 18.81
C ASN A 187 -15.97 6.78 17.62
N GLY A 188 -14.76 6.41 17.26
CA GLY A 188 -14.05 6.92 16.10
C GLY A 188 -14.71 6.51 14.77
N TRP A 189 -14.09 6.92 13.69
CA TRP A 189 -14.52 6.63 12.33
C TRP A 189 -13.63 5.57 11.70
N VAL A 190 -14.22 4.50 11.19
CA VAL A 190 -13.53 3.49 10.38
C VAL A 190 -13.87 3.72 8.91
N ILE A 191 -12.86 3.81 8.06
CA ILE A 191 -12.96 3.94 6.60
C ILE A 191 -12.50 2.62 5.98
N PRO A 192 -13.41 1.67 5.71
CA PRO A 192 -13.05 0.40 5.09
C PRO A 192 -12.86 0.57 3.59
N ILE A 193 -11.75 0.03 3.07
CA ILE A 193 -11.37 0.05 1.66
C ILE A 193 -11.07 -1.39 1.22
N LEU A 194 -11.88 -1.94 0.33
CA LEU A 194 -11.58 -3.19 -0.34
C LEU A 194 -10.65 -2.94 -1.51
N HIS A 195 -9.44 -3.47 -1.45
CA HIS A 195 -8.54 -3.51 -2.61
C HIS A 195 -8.94 -4.67 -3.51
N LEU A 196 -9.79 -4.38 -4.50
CA LEU A 196 -10.28 -5.35 -5.47
C LEU A 196 -9.33 -5.41 -6.66
N ASN A 197 -8.31 -6.24 -6.59
CA ASN A 197 -7.39 -6.50 -7.70
C ASN A 197 -7.73 -7.78 -8.49
N GLY A 198 -8.69 -8.55 -8.01
CA GLY A 198 -9.30 -9.69 -8.69
C GLY A 198 -8.58 -11.02 -8.52
N TYR A 199 -7.40 -11.08 -7.90
CA TYR A 199 -6.59 -12.32 -7.87
C TYR A 199 -5.94 -12.59 -6.51
N LYS A 200 -5.92 -13.86 -6.13
CA LYS A 200 -5.10 -14.46 -5.07
C LYS A 200 -3.71 -14.83 -5.61
N ILE A 201 -3.02 -15.74 -4.93
CA ILE A 201 -1.69 -16.25 -5.31
C ILE A 201 -1.72 -16.92 -6.69
N SER A 202 -2.73 -17.78 -6.93
CA SER A 202 -2.80 -18.63 -8.12
C SER A 202 -4.18 -18.70 -8.79
N ALA A 203 -5.14 -17.91 -8.30
CA ALA A 203 -6.52 -17.96 -8.80
C ALA A 203 -7.22 -16.61 -8.65
N PRO A 204 -8.27 -16.32 -9.44
CA PRO A 204 -9.18 -15.22 -9.20
C PRO A 204 -9.84 -15.33 -7.83
N THR A 205 -10.11 -14.17 -7.20
CA THR A 205 -10.89 -14.08 -5.96
C THR A 205 -12.39 -14.26 -6.24
N LEU A 206 -13.17 -14.60 -5.20
CA LEU A 206 -14.63 -14.64 -5.31
C LEU A 206 -15.19 -13.26 -5.70
N TYR A 207 -14.68 -12.21 -5.06
CA TYR A 207 -15.09 -10.83 -5.33
C TYR A 207 -14.62 -10.33 -6.69
N GLY A 208 -13.48 -10.82 -7.20
CA GLY A 208 -13.00 -10.53 -8.55
C GLY A 208 -13.86 -11.17 -9.66
N ARG A 209 -14.65 -12.17 -9.32
CA ARG A 209 -15.62 -12.82 -10.24
C ARG A 209 -17.01 -12.20 -10.17
N SER A 210 -17.29 -11.38 -9.16
CA SER A 210 -18.60 -10.77 -8.96
C SER A 210 -18.78 -9.55 -9.86
N SER A 211 -19.98 -9.36 -10.33
CA SER A 211 -20.38 -8.12 -11.02
C SER A 211 -20.42 -6.96 -10.02
N GLU A 212 -20.28 -5.73 -10.51
CA GLU A 212 -20.39 -4.53 -9.67
C GLU A 212 -21.73 -4.46 -8.93
N ARG A 213 -22.80 -4.88 -9.59
CA ARG A 213 -24.13 -4.94 -8.97
C ARG A 213 -24.17 -5.89 -7.78
N GLU A 214 -23.58 -7.07 -7.91
CA GLU A 214 -23.50 -8.05 -6.81
C GLU A 214 -22.64 -7.52 -5.65
N LEU A 215 -21.47 -6.92 -5.94
CA LEU A 215 -20.63 -6.30 -4.93
C LEU A 215 -21.39 -5.23 -4.13
N LEU A 216 -22.07 -4.33 -4.81
CA LEU A 216 -22.87 -3.30 -4.15
C LEU A 216 -23.98 -3.92 -3.29
N GLN A 217 -24.62 -4.99 -3.73
CA GLN A 217 -25.69 -5.67 -2.98
C GLN A 217 -25.14 -6.37 -1.74
N ILE A 218 -23.97 -7.03 -1.83
CA ILE A 218 -23.31 -7.70 -0.71
C ILE A 218 -23.05 -6.69 0.43
N PHE A 219 -22.39 -5.58 0.15
CA PHE A 219 -22.03 -4.62 1.20
C PHE A 219 -23.23 -3.84 1.73
N ARG A 220 -24.26 -3.58 0.90
CA ARG A 220 -25.55 -3.06 1.39
C ARG A 220 -26.22 -4.00 2.36
N GLY A 221 -26.14 -5.32 2.15
CA GLY A 221 -26.65 -6.34 3.06
C GLY A 221 -26.02 -6.28 4.46
N PHE A 222 -24.76 -5.86 4.55
CA PHE A 222 -24.07 -5.59 5.81
C PHE A 222 -24.41 -4.22 6.44
N GLY A 223 -25.15 -3.37 5.74
CA GLY A 223 -25.57 -2.05 6.24
C GLY A 223 -24.63 -0.91 5.84
N PHE A 224 -23.78 -1.11 4.86
CA PHE A 224 -22.94 -0.05 4.29
C PHE A 224 -23.63 0.68 3.12
N ASP A 225 -23.09 1.85 2.79
CA ASP A 225 -23.33 2.59 1.56
C ASP A 225 -22.08 2.40 0.65
N PRO A 226 -22.01 1.30 -0.13
CA PRO A 226 -20.82 0.99 -0.91
C PRO A 226 -20.68 1.89 -2.13
N ILE A 227 -19.44 2.29 -2.42
CA ILE A 227 -19.05 3.01 -3.63
C ILE A 227 -17.92 2.27 -4.34
N ILE A 228 -17.95 2.29 -5.67
CA ILE A 228 -16.87 1.73 -6.50
C ILE A 228 -16.02 2.89 -7.01
N VAL A 229 -14.70 2.75 -6.89
CA VAL A 229 -13.71 3.72 -7.31
C VAL A 229 -12.71 3.05 -8.23
N ASP A 230 -12.39 3.69 -9.35
CA ASP A 230 -11.23 3.32 -10.15
C ASP A 230 -9.96 3.82 -9.42
N GLY A 231 -9.22 2.90 -8.81
CA GLY A 231 -8.01 3.25 -8.06
C GLY A 231 -6.88 3.81 -8.92
N THR A 232 -6.93 3.61 -10.25
CA THR A 232 -5.92 4.17 -11.16
C THR A 232 -6.15 5.66 -11.47
N ARG A 233 -7.26 6.24 -10.98
CA ARG A 233 -7.67 7.62 -11.21
C ARG A 233 -7.75 8.40 -9.89
N THR A 234 -6.68 9.09 -9.58
CA THR A 234 -6.56 9.86 -8.32
C THR A 234 -7.67 10.88 -8.13
N ASP A 235 -8.10 11.57 -9.19
CA ASP A 235 -9.19 12.55 -9.11
C ASP A 235 -10.51 11.91 -8.69
N ASP A 236 -10.84 10.75 -9.28
CA ASP A 236 -12.07 10.01 -8.94
C ASP A 236 -12.01 9.54 -7.47
N PHE A 237 -10.84 9.09 -7.01
CA PHE A 237 -10.68 8.68 -5.63
C PHE A 237 -10.80 9.85 -4.66
N GLN A 238 -10.17 10.98 -4.94
CA GLN A 238 -10.29 12.19 -4.11
C GLN A 238 -11.73 12.73 -4.10
N LEU A 239 -12.42 12.71 -5.22
CA LEU A 239 -13.84 13.07 -5.29
C LEU A 239 -14.71 12.14 -4.44
N ALA A 240 -14.45 10.84 -4.49
CA ALA A 240 -15.12 9.87 -3.64
C ALA A 240 -14.86 10.17 -2.16
N LEU A 241 -13.58 10.35 -1.75
CA LEU A 241 -13.21 10.65 -0.36
C LEU A 241 -13.81 11.95 0.18
N ALA A 242 -14.09 12.92 -0.69
CA ALA A 242 -14.75 14.17 -0.29
C ALA A 242 -16.22 13.97 0.12
N ASN A 243 -16.85 12.87 -0.30
CA ASN A 243 -18.28 12.60 -0.14
C ASN A 243 -18.58 11.39 0.75
N ILE A 244 -17.57 10.75 1.38
CA ILE A 244 -17.81 9.59 2.23
C ILE A 244 -18.50 9.96 3.53
N THR A 245 -19.25 9.00 4.05
CA THR A 245 -19.92 9.05 5.35
C THR A 245 -19.40 7.92 6.25
N ARG A 246 -19.85 7.88 7.50
CA ARG A 246 -19.51 6.78 8.43
C ARG A 246 -20.03 5.41 7.99
N ARG A 247 -20.93 5.37 7.03
CA ARG A 247 -21.49 4.13 6.45
C ARG A 247 -20.83 3.74 5.14
N THR A 248 -19.94 4.57 4.60
CA THR A 248 -19.32 4.29 3.30
C THR A 248 -18.37 3.09 3.40
N PHE A 249 -18.47 2.20 2.41
CA PHE A 249 -17.52 1.13 2.14
C PHE A 249 -16.94 1.36 0.74
N ILE A 250 -15.64 1.57 0.64
CA ILE A 250 -14.97 1.88 -0.63
C ILE A 250 -14.53 0.57 -1.28
N ILE A 251 -14.94 0.33 -2.51
CA ILE A 251 -14.47 -0.77 -3.36
C ILE A 251 -13.51 -0.16 -4.38
N MET A 252 -12.22 -0.21 -4.09
CA MET A 252 -11.16 0.31 -4.94
C MET A 252 -10.71 -0.76 -5.93
N LYS A 253 -10.99 -0.55 -7.21
CA LYS A 253 -10.58 -1.46 -8.30
C LYS A 253 -9.25 -1.04 -8.87
N THR A 254 -8.29 -1.98 -8.95
CA THR A 254 -7.03 -1.80 -9.67
C THR A 254 -6.65 -3.11 -10.36
N PRO A 255 -5.97 -3.09 -11.49
CA PRO A 255 -5.30 -4.29 -11.99
C PRO A 255 -4.27 -4.79 -10.96
N LYS A 256 -4.18 -6.10 -10.74
CA LYS A 256 -3.14 -6.67 -9.87
C LYS A 256 -1.76 -6.38 -10.46
N GLY A 257 -0.86 -5.80 -9.66
CA GLY A 257 0.48 -5.41 -10.12
C GLY A 257 0.48 -4.24 -11.10
N TYR A 258 -0.51 -3.34 -10.99
CA TYR A 258 -0.64 -2.13 -11.83
C TYR A 258 0.68 -1.35 -11.93
N GLY A 259 1.00 -0.86 -13.12
CA GLY A 259 2.24 -0.10 -13.37
C GLY A 259 3.51 -0.96 -13.49
N GLY A 260 3.42 -2.27 -13.27
CA GLY A 260 4.52 -3.21 -13.46
C GLY A 260 4.63 -3.77 -14.89
N PRO A 261 5.49 -4.79 -15.09
CA PRO A 261 5.59 -5.48 -16.36
C PRO A 261 4.25 -6.03 -16.84
N LYS A 262 3.93 -5.79 -18.11
CA LYS A 262 2.64 -6.22 -18.69
C LYS A 262 2.63 -7.70 -19.03
N GLU A 263 3.78 -8.19 -19.50
CA GLU A 263 3.95 -9.54 -20.03
C GLU A 263 5.38 -10.01 -19.78
N LEU A 264 5.59 -11.32 -19.63
CA LEU A 264 6.88 -11.99 -19.59
C LEU A 264 6.75 -13.32 -20.35
N ASP A 265 7.60 -13.54 -21.36
CA ASP A 265 7.63 -14.78 -22.16
C ASP A 265 6.25 -15.16 -22.75
N GLY A 266 5.46 -14.20 -23.21
CA GLY A 266 4.12 -14.40 -23.75
C GLY A 266 3.04 -14.63 -22.69
N LEU A 267 3.38 -14.53 -21.41
CA LEU A 267 2.44 -14.66 -20.30
C LEU A 267 2.07 -13.29 -19.74
N LYS A 268 0.77 -13.04 -19.62
CA LYS A 268 0.26 -11.82 -19.00
C LYS A 268 0.66 -11.76 -17.52
N ILE A 269 1.31 -10.66 -17.11
CA ILE A 269 1.72 -10.39 -15.73
C ILE A 269 0.74 -9.42 -15.07
N GLU A 270 0.66 -8.16 -15.53
CA GLU A 270 -0.27 -7.19 -14.95
C GLU A 270 -1.72 -7.64 -15.11
N GLY A 271 -2.51 -7.50 -14.03
CA GLY A 271 -3.91 -7.94 -14.01
C GLY A 271 -4.05 -9.47 -14.00
N ASN A 272 -3.05 -10.18 -13.48
CA ASN A 272 -3.03 -11.62 -13.35
C ASN A 272 -2.34 -12.05 -12.05
N CYS A 273 -2.58 -13.29 -11.62
CA CYS A 273 -1.90 -13.89 -10.47
C CYS A 273 -0.36 -13.97 -10.64
N ALA A 274 0.15 -13.99 -11.87
CA ALA A 274 1.59 -13.99 -12.17
C ALA A 274 2.33 -12.76 -11.58
N SER A 275 1.64 -11.63 -11.36
CA SER A 275 2.22 -10.46 -10.68
C SER A 275 2.26 -10.58 -9.16
N HIS A 276 1.75 -11.67 -8.56
CA HIS A 276 1.54 -11.74 -7.10
C HIS A 276 2.82 -11.52 -6.30
N GLN A 277 3.91 -12.15 -6.69
CA GLN A 277 5.22 -12.04 -6.01
C GLN A 277 6.17 -11.15 -6.81
N VAL A 278 7.28 -11.72 -7.27
CA VAL A 278 8.32 -11.04 -8.03
C VAL A 278 8.03 -11.21 -9.53
N PRO A 279 7.66 -10.14 -10.25
CA PRO A 279 7.21 -10.28 -11.63
C PRO A 279 8.34 -10.60 -12.62
N LEU A 280 9.59 -10.33 -12.27
CA LEU A 280 10.80 -10.62 -13.04
C LEU A 280 11.75 -11.50 -12.21
N PRO A 281 11.44 -12.80 -12.01
CA PRO A 281 12.13 -13.64 -11.04
C PRO A 281 13.59 -13.92 -11.38
N ASN A 282 13.97 -13.82 -12.65
CA ASN A 282 15.31 -14.09 -13.14
C ASN A 282 16.13 -12.83 -13.44
N ALA A 283 15.69 -11.64 -13.02
CA ALA A 283 16.39 -10.37 -13.27
C ALA A 283 17.87 -10.36 -12.83
N LYS A 284 18.28 -11.29 -11.97
CA LYS A 284 19.67 -11.45 -11.51
C LYS A 284 20.57 -12.19 -12.50
N THR A 285 20.01 -12.97 -13.43
CA THR A 285 20.75 -13.90 -14.30
C THR A 285 20.34 -13.83 -15.77
N ASP A 286 19.25 -13.15 -16.06
CA ASP A 286 18.65 -13.00 -17.38
C ASP A 286 18.74 -11.55 -17.83
N GLU A 287 19.43 -11.29 -18.94
CA GLU A 287 19.67 -9.95 -19.46
C GLU A 287 18.38 -9.26 -19.92
N ASP A 288 17.42 -10.00 -20.48
CA ASP A 288 16.16 -9.44 -20.93
C ASP A 288 15.30 -9.01 -19.73
N GLN A 289 15.22 -9.82 -18.68
CA GLN A 289 14.52 -9.43 -17.45
C GLN A 289 15.23 -8.28 -16.72
N LEU A 290 16.55 -8.22 -16.73
CA LEU A 290 17.32 -7.10 -16.18
C LEU A 290 17.01 -5.80 -16.93
N ARG A 291 16.97 -5.85 -18.26
CA ARG A 291 16.58 -4.71 -19.09
C ARG A 291 15.15 -4.28 -18.85
N MET A 292 14.20 -5.23 -18.79
CA MET A 292 12.80 -4.95 -18.45
C MET A 292 12.67 -4.27 -17.08
N LEU A 293 13.43 -4.72 -16.09
CA LEU A 293 13.46 -4.10 -14.76
C LEU A 293 13.96 -2.65 -14.83
N GLU A 294 15.05 -2.42 -15.57
CA GLU A 294 15.61 -1.07 -15.73
C GLU A 294 14.62 -0.12 -16.42
N GLU A 295 13.99 -0.57 -17.53
CA GLU A 295 12.99 0.19 -18.27
C GLU A 295 11.77 0.50 -17.37
N TRP A 296 11.28 -0.49 -16.64
CA TRP A 296 10.20 -0.32 -15.68
C TRP A 296 10.54 0.72 -14.60
N MET A 297 11.69 0.59 -13.97
CA MET A 297 12.10 1.55 -12.93
C MET A 297 12.34 2.96 -13.50
N LYS A 298 12.87 3.10 -14.70
CA LYS A 298 13.05 4.39 -15.35
C LYS A 298 11.74 5.11 -15.68
N SER A 299 10.64 4.37 -15.88
CA SER A 299 9.33 4.96 -16.18
C SER A 299 8.78 5.86 -15.08
N TYR A 300 9.26 5.72 -13.85
CA TYR A 300 8.87 6.57 -12.71
C TYR A 300 9.57 7.93 -12.65
N ASN A 301 10.60 8.19 -13.48
CA ASN A 301 11.42 9.42 -13.41
C ASN A 301 11.91 9.73 -11.98
N PHE A 302 12.33 8.69 -11.27
CA PHE A 302 12.56 8.73 -9.82
C PHE A 302 13.57 9.79 -9.37
N LYS A 303 14.54 10.15 -10.23
CA LYS A 303 15.51 11.19 -9.90
C LYS A 303 14.84 12.54 -9.61
N GLU A 304 13.83 12.91 -10.38
CA GLU A 304 13.07 14.16 -10.18
C GLU A 304 12.26 14.09 -8.90
N LEU A 305 11.55 12.99 -8.66
CA LEU A 305 10.77 12.75 -7.46
C LEU A 305 11.66 12.75 -6.20
N TYR A 306 12.86 12.17 -6.28
CA TYR A 306 13.84 12.18 -5.20
C TYR A 306 14.35 13.58 -4.89
N ASP A 307 14.69 14.36 -5.92
CA ASP A 307 15.16 15.74 -5.76
C ASP A 307 14.09 16.62 -5.11
N GLU A 308 12.82 16.42 -5.43
CA GLU A 308 11.71 17.10 -4.77
C GLU A 308 11.49 16.62 -3.33
N PHE A 309 11.55 15.32 -3.11
CA PHE A 309 11.42 14.71 -1.78
C PHE A 309 12.47 15.27 -0.80
N THR A 310 13.72 15.36 -1.22
CA THR A 310 14.81 15.87 -0.38
C THR A 310 14.71 17.37 -0.08
N LYS A 311 14.07 18.17 -0.94
CA LYS A 311 13.86 19.61 -0.76
C LYS A 311 12.76 19.97 0.24
N ARG A 312 11.88 19.03 0.59
CA ARG A 312 10.69 19.31 1.43
C ARG A 312 11.00 19.82 2.83
N GLY A 313 12.25 19.73 3.28
CA GLY A 313 12.61 20.05 4.66
C GLY A 313 11.88 19.12 5.64
N TRP A 314 12.59 18.20 6.22
CA TRP A 314 12.01 17.16 7.08
C TRP A 314 11.89 17.70 8.51
N ALA A 315 10.68 17.89 8.98
CA ALA A 315 10.41 17.99 10.40
C ALA A 315 9.81 16.64 10.83
N PRO A 316 10.44 15.90 11.74
CA PRO A 316 9.80 14.75 12.35
C PRO A 316 8.43 15.22 12.87
N ARG A 317 7.36 14.54 12.46
CA ARG A 317 6.06 14.78 13.06
C ARG A 317 6.15 14.22 14.47
N CYS A 318 6.44 15.05 15.47
CA CYS A 318 6.23 14.72 16.86
C CYS A 318 4.74 14.37 17.03
N ARG A 319 4.37 13.13 16.74
CA ARG A 319 3.16 12.56 17.31
C ARG A 319 3.54 12.25 18.76
N GLU A 320 2.94 12.97 19.69
CA GLU A 320 2.93 12.52 21.09
C GLU A 320 2.29 11.13 21.09
N ILE A 321 3.14 10.11 21.04
CA ILE A 321 2.71 8.73 21.25
C ILE A 321 2.45 8.64 22.76
N PHE A 322 1.23 8.93 23.15
CA PHE A 322 0.78 8.62 24.50
C PHE A 322 0.67 7.09 24.64
N TYR A 323 1.78 6.46 25.00
CA TYR A 323 1.73 5.21 25.72
C TYR A 323 1.24 5.52 27.13
N ARG A 324 -0.04 5.38 27.37
CA ARG A 324 -0.64 5.20 28.69
C ARG A 324 -1.45 3.93 28.70
#